data_dfb795c359f2b31c9dda063d353c5407
#
_entry.id   dfb795c359f2b31c9dda063d353c5407
#
_cell.length_a   1.000
_cell.length_b   1.000
_cell.length_c   1.000
_cell.angle_alpha   90.00
_cell.angle_beta   90.00
_cell.angle_gamma   90.00
#
_symmetry.space_group_name_H-M   'P 1'
#
loop_
_entity.id
_entity.type
_entity.pdbx_description
1 polymer ?
#
loop_
_entity_poly.entity_id
_entity_poly.type
_entity_poly.pdbx_seq_one_letter_code
_entity_poly.pdbx_strand_id
1 'polypeptide(L)'
;MSESRLTQQQRQFIKQRANGCCEYCLSQAKFSPDPFSIEHIIPRSKGGISDLDNLAIAAQGCNNFKYSHSEAIDPVTGSSVPLYHPRQDNWSEHFTWSSDSTQMLGLTPTGRATIDRLQLNREGVVNLRGVLHSIDLHPPHNDS
;
A
#
# COMPACT_ATOMS: atom_id res chain seq x y z
N MET A 1 9.16 18.93 3.20
CA MET A 1 7.81 19.35 3.60
C MET A 1 7.12 18.17 4.30
N SER A 2 6.52 18.43 5.43
CA SER A 2 5.78 17.40 6.15
C SER A 2 4.33 17.38 5.65
N GLU A 3 3.62 16.28 5.93
CA GLU A 3 2.21 16.18 5.57
C GLU A 3 1.33 17.23 6.28
N SER A 4 1.82 17.85 7.37
CA SER A 4 1.10 18.93 8.05
C SER A 4 0.93 20.17 7.17
N ARG A 5 1.68 20.26 6.08
CA ARG A 5 1.55 21.38 5.13
C ARG A 5 0.52 21.15 4.05
N LEU A 6 -0.05 19.94 3.98
CA LEU A 6 -1.11 19.66 3.03
C LEU A 6 -2.41 20.33 3.48
N THR A 7 -3.15 20.86 2.52
CA THR A 7 -4.47 21.42 2.82
C THR A 7 -5.44 20.29 3.11
N GLN A 8 -6.57 20.63 3.76
CA GLN A 8 -7.63 19.66 3.99
C GLN A 8 -8.17 19.10 2.66
N GLN A 9 -8.29 19.93 1.64
CA GLN A 9 -8.72 19.49 0.33
C GLN A 9 -7.75 18.50 -0.30
N GLN A 10 -6.45 18.74 -0.16
CA GLN A 10 -5.44 17.81 -0.67
C GLN A 10 -5.50 16.47 0.06
N ARG A 11 -5.64 16.48 1.38
CA ARG A 11 -5.78 15.26 2.18
C ARG A 11 -7.01 14.47 1.76
N GLN A 12 -8.12 15.16 1.55
CA GLN A 12 -9.35 14.52 1.15
C GLN A 12 -9.26 13.92 -0.25
N PHE A 13 -8.62 14.63 -1.17
CA PHE A 13 -8.36 14.13 -2.52
C PHE A 13 -7.54 12.83 -2.49
N ILE A 14 -6.48 12.80 -1.69
CA ILE A 14 -5.63 11.62 -1.56
C ILE A 14 -6.42 10.42 -1.03
N LYS A 15 -7.26 10.64 -0.02
CA LYS A 15 -8.11 9.59 0.53
C LYS A 15 -9.13 9.09 -0.48
N GLN A 16 -9.76 9.99 -1.20
CA GLN A 16 -10.81 9.65 -2.17
C GLN A 16 -10.27 8.89 -3.37
N ARG A 17 -9.11 9.29 -3.91
CA ARG A 17 -8.55 8.58 -5.07
C ARG A 17 -8.11 7.16 -4.71
N ALA A 18 -7.86 6.89 -3.43
CA ALA A 18 -7.51 5.56 -2.93
C ALA A 18 -8.75 4.77 -2.48
N ASN A 19 -9.95 5.32 -2.66
CA ASN A 19 -11.22 4.71 -2.21
C ASN A 19 -11.21 4.36 -0.72
N GLY A 20 -10.51 5.14 0.09
CA GLY A 20 -10.41 4.90 1.53
C GLY A 20 -9.57 3.70 1.91
N CYS A 21 -8.75 3.20 1.00
CA CYS A 21 -7.94 2.01 1.22
C CYS A 21 -6.46 2.37 1.31
N CYS A 22 -5.70 1.56 2.05
CA CYS A 22 -4.25 1.58 1.95
C CYS A 22 -3.86 1.21 0.53
N GLU A 23 -3.00 2.00 -0.10
CA GLU A 23 -2.66 1.78 -1.50
C GLU A 23 -1.69 0.61 -1.70
N TYR A 24 -1.22 -0.01 -0.62
CA TYR A 24 -0.34 -1.17 -0.68
C TYR A 24 -1.07 -2.45 -0.28
N CYS A 25 -1.61 -2.53 0.93
CA CYS A 25 -2.25 -3.77 1.41
C CYS A 25 -3.75 -3.83 1.12
N LEU A 26 -4.33 -2.75 0.62
CA LEU A 26 -5.76 -2.60 0.30
C LEU A 26 -6.69 -2.75 1.50
N SER A 27 -6.19 -2.64 2.73
CA SER A 27 -7.04 -2.58 3.91
C SER A 27 -7.88 -1.31 3.86
N GLN A 28 -9.13 -1.42 4.30
CA GLN A 28 -10.04 -0.27 4.32
C GLN A 28 -9.90 0.49 5.62
N ALA A 29 -9.71 1.81 5.52
CA ALA A 29 -9.45 2.65 6.69
C ALA A 29 -10.58 2.59 7.71
N LYS A 30 -11.83 2.44 7.26
CA LYS A 30 -12.99 2.39 8.15
C LYS A 30 -13.01 1.18 9.09
N PHE A 31 -12.18 0.16 8.81
CA PHE A 31 -12.05 -1.03 9.66
C PHE A 31 -10.74 -1.03 10.43
N SER A 32 -9.98 0.06 10.39
CA SER A 32 -8.71 0.16 11.11
C SER A 32 -8.89 0.95 12.40
N PRO A 33 -8.29 0.51 13.51
CA PRO A 33 -8.36 1.27 14.77
C PRO A 33 -7.57 2.57 14.72
N ASP A 34 -6.57 2.65 13.83
CA ASP A 34 -5.69 3.82 13.74
C ASP A 34 -5.87 4.51 12.38
N PRO A 35 -5.76 5.85 12.34
CA PRO A 35 -5.83 6.55 11.07
C PRO A 35 -4.67 6.18 10.17
N PHE A 36 -4.92 6.18 8.86
CA PHE A 36 -3.86 5.93 7.88
C PHE A 36 -2.98 7.17 7.72
N SER A 37 -1.75 6.95 7.29
CA SER A 37 -0.77 8.02 7.06
C SER A 37 -0.68 8.36 5.58
N ILE A 38 -0.44 9.64 5.29
CA ILE A 38 -0.04 10.06 3.95
C ILE A 38 1.49 10.01 3.93
N GLU A 39 2.04 9.27 2.96
CA GLU A 39 3.47 9.03 2.91
C GLU A 39 4.04 9.41 1.55
N HIS A 40 5.35 9.67 1.50
CA HIS A 40 6.06 9.92 0.26
C HIS A 40 6.42 8.57 -0.38
N ILE A 41 5.95 8.37 -1.61
CA ILE A 41 6.22 7.11 -2.33
C ILE A 41 7.72 6.97 -2.55
N ILE A 42 8.35 8.00 -3.13
CA ILE A 42 9.80 8.14 -3.13
C ILE A 42 10.16 8.99 -1.92
N PRO A 43 10.91 8.44 -0.95
CA PRO A 43 11.21 9.17 0.28
C PRO A 43 11.95 10.48 0.01
N ARG A 44 11.74 11.46 0.88
CA ARG A 44 12.44 12.74 0.78
C ARG A 44 13.96 12.56 0.83
N SER A 45 14.44 11.63 1.61
CA SER A 45 15.86 11.29 1.70
C SER A 45 16.43 10.80 0.37
N LYS A 46 15.57 10.40 -0.58
CA LYS A 46 15.97 9.90 -1.90
C LYS A 46 15.50 10.85 -3.01
N GLY A 47 15.23 12.08 -2.68
CA GLY A 47 14.87 13.12 -3.64
C GLY A 47 13.39 13.27 -3.92
N GLY A 48 12.55 12.56 -3.19
CA GLY A 48 11.09 12.67 -3.36
C GLY A 48 10.56 14.01 -2.89
N ILE A 49 9.58 14.55 -3.60
CA ILE A 49 8.95 15.83 -3.30
C ILE A 49 7.53 15.61 -2.80
N SER A 50 6.95 16.64 -2.19
CA SER A 50 5.58 16.60 -1.64
C SER A 50 4.57 17.00 -2.69
N ASP A 51 4.60 16.32 -3.83
CA ASP A 51 3.65 16.48 -4.91
C ASP A 51 2.60 15.37 -4.84
N LEU A 52 1.39 15.66 -5.29
CA LEU A 52 0.30 14.66 -5.30
C LEU A 52 0.70 13.37 -6.03
N ASP A 53 1.56 13.48 -7.04
CA ASP A 53 2.07 12.31 -7.77
C ASP A 53 3.10 11.50 -6.99
N ASN A 54 3.55 11.99 -5.85
CA ASN A 54 4.49 11.29 -4.98
C ASN A 54 3.92 11.01 -3.59
N LEU A 55 2.62 11.17 -3.43
CA LEU A 55 1.97 10.93 -2.14
C LEU A 55 0.99 9.77 -2.25
N ALA A 56 0.93 8.96 -1.20
CA ALA A 56 0.01 7.85 -1.11
C ALA A 56 -0.51 7.73 0.31
N ILE A 57 -1.72 7.17 0.44
CA ILE A 57 -2.25 6.87 1.77
C ILE A 57 -1.92 5.42 2.11
N ALA A 58 -1.48 5.19 3.34
CA ALA A 58 -1.03 3.87 3.75
C ALA A 58 -1.42 3.57 5.20
N ALA A 59 -1.75 2.31 5.45
CA ALA A 59 -1.91 1.82 6.80
C ALA A 59 -0.61 2.02 7.58
N GLN A 60 -0.70 2.26 8.90
CA GLN A 60 0.47 2.56 9.72
C GLN A 60 1.54 1.48 9.63
N GLY A 61 1.14 0.20 9.67
CA GLY A 61 2.09 -0.89 9.56
C GLY A 61 2.82 -0.89 8.22
N CYS A 62 2.09 -0.68 7.13
CA CYS A 62 2.71 -0.61 5.80
C CYS A 62 3.72 0.53 5.72
N ASN A 63 3.34 1.70 6.24
CA ASN A 63 4.22 2.86 6.26
C ASN A 63 5.47 2.59 7.11
N ASN A 64 5.28 1.97 8.26
CA ASN A 64 6.39 1.67 9.16
C ASN A 64 7.38 0.69 8.55
N PHE A 65 6.90 -0.38 7.91
CA PHE A 65 7.77 -1.37 7.26
C PHE A 65 8.43 -0.82 6.01
N LYS A 66 7.74 0.02 5.26
CA LYS A 66 8.32 0.66 4.09
C LYS A 66 9.44 1.63 4.50
N TYR A 67 9.23 2.37 5.57
CA TYR A 67 10.20 3.31 6.11
C TYR A 67 10.70 4.25 5.00
N SER A 68 12.02 4.36 4.80
CA SER A 68 12.59 5.23 3.77
C SER A 68 13.11 4.43 2.56
N HIS A 69 12.56 3.24 2.34
CA HIS A 69 12.95 2.41 1.20
C HIS A 69 12.14 2.77 -0.05
N SER A 70 12.82 2.79 -1.19
CA SER A 70 12.19 2.90 -2.52
C SER A 70 12.47 1.67 -3.37
N GLU A 71 13.33 0.77 -2.88
CA GLU A 71 13.64 -0.49 -3.53
C GLU A 71 13.92 -1.53 -2.46
N ALA A 72 13.84 -2.80 -2.84
CA ALA A 72 14.07 -3.91 -1.93
C ALA A 72 14.48 -5.15 -2.72
N ILE A 73 14.94 -6.16 -2.01
CA ILE A 73 15.38 -7.41 -2.63
C ILE A 73 14.17 -8.28 -2.95
N ASP A 74 14.09 -8.75 -4.19
CA ASP A 74 13.14 -9.80 -4.57
C ASP A 74 13.60 -11.12 -3.94
N PRO A 75 12.79 -11.74 -3.07
CA PRO A 75 13.22 -12.97 -2.40
C PRO A 75 13.41 -14.17 -3.34
N VAL A 76 12.89 -14.11 -4.56
CA VAL A 76 13.02 -15.21 -5.53
C VAL A 76 14.32 -15.05 -6.33
N THR A 77 14.58 -13.87 -6.87
CA THR A 77 15.74 -13.65 -7.74
C THR A 77 16.98 -13.16 -7.00
N GLY A 78 16.81 -12.59 -5.80
CA GLY A 78 17.88 -11.97 -5.04
C GLY A 78 18.31 -10.61 -5.55
N SER A 79 17.63 -10.08 -6.55
CA SER A 79 17.96 -8.78 -7.15
C SER A 79 17.23 -7.65 -6.43
N SER A 80 17.88 -6.48 -6.34
CA SER A 80 17.23 -5.26 -5.86
C SER A 80 16.36 -4.70 -6.96
N VAL A 81 15.09 -4.42 -6.64
CA VAL A 81 14.12 -3.92 -7.61
C VAL A 81 13.34 -2.79 -6.97
N PRO A 82 12.74 -1.89 -7.78
CA PRO A 82 11.90 -0.83 -7.24
C PRO A 82 10.69 -1.42 -6.51
N LEU A 83 10.28 -0.75 -5.43
CA LEU A 83 9.00 -1.07 -4.79
C LEU A 83 7.85 -0.62 -5.68
N TYR A 84 6.68 -1.23 -5.48
CA TYR A 84 5.45 -0.84 -6.15
C TYR A 84 5.19 0.66 -5.95
N HIS A 85 4.90 1.37 -7.04
CA HIS A 85 4.65 2.80 -7.04
C HIS A 85 3.18 3.05 -7.37
N PRO A 86 2.34 3.42 -6.38
CA PRO A 86 0.89 3.53 -6.61
C PRO A 86 0.47 4.53 -7.68
N ARG A 87 1.33 5.50 -8.03
CA ARG A 87 1.01 6.48 -9.06
C ARG A 87 1.42 6.04 -10.45
N GLN A 88 2.51 5.26 -10.57
CA GLN A 88 3.10 4.88 -11.86
C GLN A 88 2.75 3.47 -12.27
N ASP A 89 2.47 2.58 -11.32
CA ASP A 89 2.24 1.17 -11.57
C ASP A 89 0.77 0.83 -11.38
N ASN A 90 0.34 -0.26 -12.01
CA ASN A 90 -0.99 -0.81 -11.80
C ASN A 90 -0.91 -1.97 -10.82
N TRP A 91 -1.75 -1.94 -9.79
CA TRP A 91 -1.74 -2.96 -8.74
C TRP A 91 -1.89 -4.37 -9.32
N SER A 92 -2.82 -4.56 -10.24
CA SER A 92 -3.13 -5.87 -10.81
C SER A 92 -2.02 -6.43 -11.69
N GLU A 93 -1.06 -5.62 -12.10
CA GLU A 93 0.10 -6.12 -12.83
C GLU A 93 1.12 -6.79 -11.91
N HIS A 94 1.15 -6.38 -10.65
CA HIS A 94 2.16 -6.82 -9.69
C HIS A 94 1.62 -7.77 -8.64
N PHE A 95 0.31 -7.77 -8.41
CA PHE A 95 -0.29 -8.53 -7.32
C PHE A 95 -1.58 -9.22 -7.75
N THR A 96 -1.90 -10.29 -7.04
CA THR A 96 -3.20 -10.93 -7.11
C THR A 96 -3.52 -11.50 -5.71
N TRP A 97 -4.73 -12.01 -5.55
CA TRP A 97 -5.15 -12.60 -4.28
C TRP A 97 -5.04 -14.12 -4.33
N SER A 98 -4.75 -14.73 -3.18
CA SER A 98 -4.91 -16.17 -3.02
C SER A 98 -6.37 -16.58 -3.20
N SER A 99 -6.64 -17.87 -3.32
CA SER A 99 -8.00 -18.37 -3.57
C SER A 99 -9.00 -17.95 -2.51
N ASP A 100 -8.57 -17.81 -1.25
CA ASP A 100 -9.43 -17.33 -0.15
C ASP A 100 -9.31 -15.82 0.10
N SER A 101 -8.58 -15.12 -0.73
CA SER A 101 -8.38 -13.66 -0.68
C SER A 101 -7.69 -13.15 0.58
N THR A 102 -7.04 -14.01 1.35
CA THR A 102 -6.34 -13.58 2.58
C THR A 102 -4.89 -13.20 2.32
N GLN A 103 -4.27 -13.74 1.28
CA GLN A 103 -2.86 -13.50 0.97
C GLN A 103 -2.73 -12.72 -0.32
N MET A 104 -1.86 -11.72 -0.32
CA MET A 104 -1.41 -11.09 -1.56
C MET A 104 -0.31 -11.94 -2.16
N LEU A 105 -0.39 -12.17 -3.46
CA LEU A 105 0.61 -12.93 -4.20
C LEU A 105 1.31 -11.99 -5.18
N GLY A 106 2.64 -12.06 -5.23
CA GLY A 106 3.44 -11.22 -6.12
C GLY A 106 3.58 -11.87 -7.48
N LEU A 107 3.19 -11.15 -8.52
CA LEU A 107 3.26 -11.62 -9.92
C LEU A 107 4.58 -11.21 -10.60
N THR A 108 5.30 -10.26 -10.01
CA THR A 108 6.53 -9.70 -10.57
C THR A 108 7.58 -9.59 -9.48
N PRO A 109 8.87 -9.38 -9.85
CA PRO A 109 9.89 -9.10 -8.86
C PRO A 109 9.52 -7.92 -7.94
N THR A 110 9.01 -6.83 -8.51
CA THR A 110 8.54 -5.66 -7.74
C THR A 110 7.43 -6.05 -6.78
N GLY A 111 6.45 -6.84 -7.23
CA GLY A 111 5.36 -7.30 -6.38
C GLY A 111 5.87 -8.13 -5.21
N ARG A 112 6.74 -9.09 -5.47
CA ARG A 112 7.30 -9.96 -4.43
C ARG A 112 8.15 -9.17 -3.42
N ALA A 113 8.99 -8.27 -3.93
CA ALA A 113 9.84 -7.45 -3.06
C ALA A 113 8.99 -6.53 -2.16
N THR A 114 7.90 -5.97 -2.71
CA THR A 114 7.01 -5.10 -1.97
C THR A 114 6.28 -5.85 -0.87
N ILE A 115 5.74 -7.04 -1.18
CA ILE A 115 5.09 -7.89 -0.18
C ILE A 115 6.05 -8.19 0.97
N ASP A 116 7.28 -8.57 0.63
CA ASP A 116 8.27 -8.92 1.63
C ASP A 116 8.70 -7.69 2.45
N ARG A 117 9.03 -6.59 1.79
CA ARG A 117 9.52 -5.38 2.49
C ARG A 117 8.46 -4.78 3.40
N LEU A 118 7.24 -4.65 2.92
CA LEU A 118 6.15 -4.02 3.66
C LEU A 118 5.38 -5.00 4.54
N GLN A 119 5.73 -6.29 4.52
CA GLN A 119 5.02 -7.32 5.29
C GLN A 119 3.52 -7.27 5.01
N LEU A 120 3.17 -7.32 3.73
CA LEU A 120 1.78 -7.14 3.29
C LEU A 120 0.88 -8.33 3.65
N ASN A 121 1.48 -9.45 4.05
CA ASN A 121 0.74 -10.62 4.54
C ASN A 121 0.99 -10.86 6.03
N ARG A 122 1.24 -9.80 6.80
CA ARG A 122 1.38 -9.94 8.26
C ARG A 122 0.08 -10.40 8.90
N GLU A 123 0.18 -11.05 10.05
CA GLU A 123 -0.91 -11.77 10.68
C GLU A 123 -2.20 -10.95 10.84
N GLY A 124 -2.08 -9.73 11.37
CA GLY A 124 -3.26 -8.90 11.60
C GLY A 124 -4.00 -8.53 10.33
N VAL A 125 -3.27 -8.28 9.24
CA VAL A 125 -3.87 -7.94 7.96
C VAL A 125 -4.54 -9.17 7.35
N VAL A 126 -3.90 -10.33 7.41
CA VAL A 126 -4.47 -11.59 6.91
C VAL A 126 -5.75 -11.93 7.65
N ASN A 127 -5.74 -11.80 8.97
CA ASN A 127 -6.91 -12.10 9.79
C ASN A 127 -8.08 -11.17 9.46
N LEU A 128 -7.81 -9.87 9.31
CA LEU A 128 -8.85 -8.91 8.94
C LEU A 128 -9.43 -9.23 7.56
N ARG A 129 -8.57 -9.55 6.60
CA ARG A 129 -9.04 -9.95 5.26
C ARG A 129 -9.97 -11.15 5.32
N GLY A 130 -9.62 -12.15 6.14
CA GLY A 130 -10.43 -13.35 6.29
C GLY A 130 -11.82 -13.03 6.84
N VAL A 131 -11.88 -12.21 7.89
CA VAL A 131 -13.16 -11.80 8.48
C VAL A 131 -14.00 -11.04 7.46
N LEU A 132 -13.41 -10.06 6.79
CA LEU A 132 -14.15 -9.24 5.82
C LEU A 132 -14.55 -10.03 4.58
N HIS A 133 -13.73 -10.97 4.15
CA HIS A 133 -14.07 -11.83 3.02
C HIS A 133 -15.30 -12.69 3.34
N SER A 134 -15.44 -13.15 4.57
CA SER A 134 -16.57 -13.98 4.99
C SER A 134 -17.91 -13.23 4.97
N ILE A 135 -17.89 -11.90 4.93
CA ILE A 135 -19.08 -11.05 4.87
C ILE A 135 -19.12 -10.18 3.60
N ASP A 136 -18.35 -10.59 2.59
CA ASP A 136 -18.31 -9.94 1.26
C ASP A 136 -17.84 -8.50 1.27
N LEU A 137 -16.95 -8.13 2.22
CA LEU A 137 -16.35 -6.80 2.28
C LEU A 137 -14.88 -6.76 1.88
N HIS A 138 -14.30 -7.90 1.50
CA HIS A 138 -12.94 -7.99 1.00
C HIS A 138 -12.88 -9.02 -0.13
N PRO A 139 -12.17 -8.77 -1.21
CA PRO A 139 -11.43 -7.55 -1.54
C PRO A 139 -12.34 -6.32 -1.67
N PRO A 140 -11.79 -5.10 -1.48
CA PRO A 140 -12.59 -3.90 -1.63
C PRO A 140 -13.20 -3.80 -3.02
N HIS A 141 -14.44 -3.35 -3.10
CA HIS A 141 -15.07 -3.11 -4.39
C HIS A 141 -14.47 -1.85 -5.00
N ASN A 142 -14.07 -1.96 -6.26
CA ASN A 142 -13.59 -0.83 -7.02
C ASN A 142 -14.70 -0.36 -7.93
N ASP A 143 -15.32 0.75 -7.58
CA ASP A 143 -16.47 1.29 -8.30
C ASP A 143 -16.07 2.25 -9.42
N SER A 144 -14.80 2.32 -9.74
CA SER A 144 -14.31 3.19 -10.80
C SER A 144 -14.69 2.71 -12.18
#